data_ef2f06481418f35312c9e3e768642e76
#
_entry.id   ef2f06481418f35312c9e3e768642e76
#
_cell.length_a   1.000
_cell.length_b   1.000
_cell.length_c   1.000
_cell.angle_alpha   90.00
_cell.angle_beta   90.00
_cell.angle_gamma   90.00
#
_symmetry.space_group_name_H-M   'P 1'
#
loop_
_entity.id
_entity.type
_entity.pdbx_description
1 polymer ?
#
loop_
_entity_poly.entity_id
_entity_poly.type
_entity_poly.pdbx_seq_one_letter_code
_entity_poly.pdbx_strand_id
1 'polypeptide(L)'
;MLMDHHGEDLGGAPPIDMLEHYFESLNWSFERDGDEEIVAAVKGSWSDYELRALWREEERVLQFIARTGISIPHDKADPAIRQAIYEALGLINEQLWIGHFEWWSADGAILFRHAALFDSDEEASLSLGQTQALVDAAIDECERHYPAFQFVLWGGKAPADAVRAALIETAGEA
;
A
#
# COMPACT_ATOMS: atom_id res chain seq x y z
N MET A 1 -34.92 -21.24 -14.79
CA MET A 1 -34.89 -20.68 -13.45
C MET A 1 -33.62 -19.84 -13.38
N LEU A 2 -33.77 -18.58 -13.79
CA LEU A 2 -32.70 -17.58 -13.85
C LEU A 2 -32.45 -17.09 -12.42
N MET A 3 -31.25 -17.33 -11.89
CA MET A 3 -30.83 -16.69 -10.65
C MET A 3 -30.42 -15.24 -11.00
N ASP A 4 -31.29 -14.32 -10.59
CA ASP A 4 -30.99 -12.88 -10.55
C ASP A 4 -29.81 -12.67 -9.60
N HIS A 5 -28.64 -12.40 -10.15
CA HIS A 5 -27.61 -11.73 -9.41
C HIS A 5 -28.04 -10.26 -9.31
N HIS A 6 -28.66 -9.92 -8.20
CA HIS A 6 -28.78 -8.55 -7.75
C HIS A 6 -27.33 -8.05 -7.54
N GLY A 7 -26.77 -7.41 -8.55
CA GLY A 7 -25.68 -6.46 -8.33
C GLY A 7 -26.26 -5.34 -7.48
N GLU A 8 -25.93 -5.30 -6.21
CA GLU A 8 -26.22 -4.16 -5.37
C GLU A 8 -25.57 -2.94 -6.03
N ASP A 9 -26.42 -2.01 -6.43
CA ASP A 9 -25.99 -0.70 -6.95
C ASP A 9 -25.44 0.08 -5.75
N LEU A 10 -24.13 0.00 -5.52
CA LEU A 10 -23.41 0.75 -4.49
C LEU A 10 -23.19 2.20 -4.90
N GLY A 11 -23.92 2.71 -5.89
CA GLY A 11 -23.92 4.10 -6.29
C GLY A 11 -24.24 5.02 -5.10
N GLY A 12 -23.29 5.85 -4.71
CA GLY A 12 -23.41 6.76 -3.56
C GLY A 12 -22.95 6.22 -2.22
N ALA A 13 -22.49 4.97 -2.15
CA ALA A 13 -21.90 4.41 -0.93
C ALA A 13 -20.51 5.01 -0.67
N PRO A 14 -20.10 5.20 0.61
CA PRO A 14 -18.76 5.63 0.96
C PRO A 14 -17.68 4.74 0.33
N PRO A 15 -16.47 5.26 0.03
CA PRO A 15 -15.39 4.47 -0.57
C PRO A 15 -15.02 3.21 0.23
N ILE A 16 -15.19 3.25 1.55
CA ILE A 16 -14.94 2.11 2.45
C ILE A 16 -15.89 0.94 2.17
N ASP A 17 -17.15 1.18 1.79
CA ASP A 17 -18.10 0.12 1.45
C ASP A 17 -17.65 -0.68 0.23
N MET A 18 -17.12 -0.01 -0.79
CA MET A 18 -16.61 -0.69 -1.97
C MET A 18 -15.34 -1.50 -1.66
N LEU A 19 -14.48 -0.99 -0.77
CA LEU A 19 -13.31 -1.72 -0.30
C LEU A 19 -13.70 -2.98 0.48
N GLU A 20 -14.68 -2.87 1.39
CA GLU A 20 -15.21 -4.01 2.12
C GLU A 20 -15.73 -5.08 1.16
N HIS A 21 -16.60 -4.69 0.21
CA HIS A 21 -17.12 -5.60 -0.79
C HIS A 21 -15.99 -6.27 -1.62
N TYR A 22 -14.97 -5.51 -1.98
CA TYR A 22 -13.82 -6.05 -2.71
C TYR A 22 -13.03 -7.05 -1.88
N PHE A 23 -12.74 -6.76 -0.62
CA PHE A 23 -12.02 -7.66 0.28
C PHE A 23 -12.81 -8.94 0.58
N GLU A 24 -14.13 -8.84 0.73
CA GLU A 24 -15.03 -10.00 0.84
C GLU A 24 -14.95 -10.90 -0.40
N SER A 25 -14.94 -10.31 -1.60
CA SER A 25 -14.85 -11.04 -2.87
C SER A 25 -13.53 -11.83 -3.00
N LEU A 26 -12.46 -11.34 -2.37
CA LEU A 26 -11.15 -11.99 -2.32
C LEU A 26 -10.97 -12.96 -1.15
N ASN A 27 -11.98 -13.06 -0.27
CA ASN A 27 -11.92 -13.80 0.99
C ASN A 27 -10.75 -13.34 1.89
N TRP A 28 -10.45 -12.06 1.89
CA TRP A 28 -9.45 -11.49 2.78
C TRP A 28 -10.04 -11.26 4.17
N SER A 29 -9.21 -11.45 5.20
CA SER A 29 -9.55 -11.05 6.56
C SER A 29 -9.35 -9.55 6.70
N PHE A 30 -10.36 -8.86 7.20
CA PHE A 30 -10.29 -7.42 7.43
C PHE A 30 -11.01 -7.02 8.72
N GLU A 31 -10.70 -5.82 9.20
CA GLU A 31 -11.40 -5.12 10.26
C GLU A 31 -11.84 -3.76 9.73
N ARG A 32 -13.04 -3.34 10.10
CA ARG A 32 -13.62 -2.06 9.68
C ARG A 32 -14.00 -1.22 10.91
N ASP A 33 -13.67 0.07 10.89
CA ASP A 33 -14.11 1.05 11.85
C ASP A 33 -14.99 2.10 11.16
N GLY A 34 -16.30 1.90 11.25
CA GLY A 34 -17.30 2.77 10.64
C GLY A 34 -17.10 2.98 9.14
N ASP A 35 -17.27 4.22 8.70
CA ASP A 35 -17.06 4.63 7.31
C ASP A 35 -15.69 5.28 7.08
N GLU A 36 -14.86 5.34 8.13
CA GLU A 36 -13.58 6.07 8.11
C GLU A 36 -12.37 5.18 7.84
N GLU A 37 -12.42 3.89 8.23
CA GLU A 37 -11.25 3.03 8.15
C GLU A 37 -11.60 1.57 7.86
N ILE A 38 -10.76 0.95 7.03
CA ILE A 38 -10.74 -0.51 6.84
C ILE A 38 -9.28 -0.98 6.78
N VAL A 39 -8.98 -2.09 7.45
CA VAL A 39 -7.65 -2.70 7.51
C VAL A 39 -7.75 -4.15 7.08
N ALA A 40 -6.92 -4.56 6.13
CA ALA A 40 -6.83 -5.94 5.67
C ALA A 40 -5.42 -6.50 5.81
N ALA A 41 -5.33 -7.79 6.13
CA ALA A 41 -4.07 -8.54 6.08
C ALA A 41 -3.97 -9.21 4.70
N VAL A 42 -2.89 -8.93 3.99
CA VAL A 42 -2.65 -9.41 2.62
C VAL A 42 -1.37 -10.22 2.59
N LYS A 43 -1.46 -11.46 2.17
CA LYS A 43 -0.28 -12.31 2.02
C LYS A 43 0.41 -12.01 0.70
N GLY A 44 1.66 -11.52 0.78
CA GLY A 44 2.52 -11.30 -0.38
C GLY A 44 3.57 -12.39 -0.57
N SER A 45 4.42 -12.22 -1.58
CA SER A 45 5.52 -13.15 -1.89
C SER A 45 6.68 -13.02 -0.89
N TRP A 46 6.90 -11.81 -0.39
CA TRP A 46 8.03 -11.49 0.49
C TRP A 46 7.65 -11.34 1.97
N SER A 47 6.43 -10.89 2.22
CA SER A 47 5.94 -10.59 3.57
C SER A 47 4.42 -10.65 3.61
N ASP A 48 3.87 -10.67 4.80
CA ASP A 48 2.47 -10.33 5.03
C ASP A 48 2.37 -8.81 5.16
N TYR A 49 1.51 -8.20 4.33
CA TYR A 49 1.28 -6.76 4.30
C TYR A 49 0.03 -6.40 5.09
N GLU A 50 0.07 -5.29 5.82
CA GLU A 50 -1.12 -4.66 6.37
C GLU A 50 -1.53 -3.53 5.45
N LEU A 51 -2.66 -3.68 4.77
CA LEU A 51 -3.26 -2.64 3.94
C LEU A 51 -4.33 -1.91 4.74
N ARG A 52 -4.13 -0.63 4.94
CA ARG A 52 -5.06 0.26 5.64
C ARG A 52 -5.59 1.31 4.69
N ALA A 53 -6.89 1.47 4.60
CA ALA A 53 -7.54 2.56 3.88
C ALA A 53 -8.26 3.48 4.87
N LEU A 54 -8.04 4.77 4.71
CA LEU A 54 -8.57 5.84 5.56
C LEU A 54 -9.38 6.81 4.70
N TRP A 55 -10.66 6.97 5.01
CA TRP A 55 -11.54 7.95 4.37
C TRP A 55 -11.65 9.20 5.24
N ARG A 56 -11.43 10.35 4.63
CA ARG A 56 -11.63 11.67 5.23
C ARG A 56 -12.73 12.38 4.47
N GLU A 57 -13.94 12.40 5.05
CA GLU A 57 -15.14 12.97 4.42
C GLU A 57 -14.99 14.47 4.14
N GLU A 58 -14.46 15.24 5.09
CA GLU A 58 -14.31 16.70 4.94
C GLU A 58 -13.30 17.07 3.86
N GLU A 59 -12.18 16.38 3.79
CA GLU A 59 -11.12 16.60 2.81
C GLU A 59 -11.37 15.88 1.48
N ARG A 60 -12.34 14.99 1.42
CA ARG A 60 -12.68 14.17 0.25
C ARG A 60 -11.46 13.37 -0.24
N VAL A 61 -10.74 12.76 0.68
CA VAL A 61 -9.52 12.00 0.44
C VAL A 61 -9.68 10.57 0.95
N LEU A 62 -9.39 9.60 0.08
CA LEU A 62 -9.18 8.21 0.46
C LEU A 62 -7.69 7.92 0.41
N GLN A 63 -7.09 7.64 1.56
CA GLN A 63 -5.67 7.33 1.68
C GLN A 63 -5.44 5.84 1.90
N PHE A 64 -4.46 5.28 1.19
CA PHE A 64 -3.99 3.91 1.37
C PHE A 64 -2.59 3.89 1.98
N ILE A 65 -2.40 3.01 2.94
CA ILE A 65 -1.13 2.75 3.60
C ILE A 65 -0.90 1.24 3.56
N ALA A 66 0.17 0.80 2.88
CA ALA A 66 0.59 -0.59 2.89
C ALA A 66 1.87 -0.74 3.70
N ARG A 67 1.79 -1.37 4.88
CA ARG A 67 2.94 -1.64 5.73
C ARG A 67 3.64 -2.89 5.25
N THR A 68 4.95 -2.79 5.04
CA THR A 68 5.76 -3.89 4.46
C THR A 68 6.06 -5.02 5.45
N GLY A 69 5.79 -4.83 6.74
CA GLY A 69 6.25 -5.74 7.79
C GLY A 69 7.70 -5.46 8.26
N ILE A 70 8.45 -4.61 7.55
CA ILE A 70 9.76 -4.16 8.00
C ILE A 70 9.59 -3.01 8.98
N SER A 71 10.18 -3.15 10.17
CA SER A 71 10.20 -2.11 11.19
C SER A 71 11.58 -1.98 11.83
N ILE A 72 12.15 -0.78 11.73
CA ILE A 72 13.45 -0.43 12.34
C ILE A 72 13.24 0.87 13.11
N PRO A 73 13.12 0.80 14.44
CA PRO A 73 12.97 1.99 15.26
C PRO A 73 14.10 2.98 15.02
N HIS A 74 13.78 4.26 14.88
CA HIS A 74 14.75 5.31 14.54
C HIS A 74 15.86 5.45 15.57
N ASP A 75 15.57 5.22 16.85
CA ASP A 75 16.54 5.26 17.96
C ASP A 75 17.50 4.07 17.96
N LYS A 76 17.13 2.97 17.29
CA LYS A 76 17.94 1.74 17.17
C LYS A 76 18.74 1.67 15.86
N ALA A 77 18.41 2.51 14.88
CA ALA A 77 19.15 2.59 13.63
C ALA A 77 20.46 3.39 13.85
N ASP A 78 21.59 2.75 13.58
CA ASP A 78 22.86 3.46 13.56
C ASP A 78 22.91 4.49 12.39
N PRO A 79 23.85 5.46 12.41
CA PRO A 79 23.92 6.50 11.39
C PRO A 79 24.08 5.98 9.96
N ALA A 80 24.80 4.87 9.76
CA ALA A 80 25.03 4.29 8.44
C ALA A 80 23.74 3.64 7.90
N ILE A 81 23.04 2.88 8.72
CA ILE A 81 21.73 2.29 8.39
C ILE A 81 20.70 3.39 8.12
N ARG A 82 20.65 4.43 8.94
CA ARG A 82 19.75 5.57 8.74
C ARG A 82 19.98 6.25 7.40
N GLN A 83 21.24 6.53 7.06
CA GLN A 83 21.59 7.11 5.77
C GLN A 83 21.21 6.19 4.62
N ALA A 84 21.48 4.91 4.72
CA ALA A 84 21.17 3.92 3.69
C ALA A 84 19.65 3.79 3.44
N ILE A 85 18.82 3.82 4.49
CA ILE A 85 17.36 3.82 4.36
C ILE A 85 16.88 5.06 3.60
N TYR A 86 17.31 6.27 4.00
CA TYR A 86 16.87 7.50 3.33
C TYR A 86 17.37 7.60 1.88
N GLU A 87 18.56 7.11 1.58
CA GLU A 87 19.06 7.04 0.21
C GLU A 87 18.23 6.06 -0.63
N ALA A 88 17.94 4.87 -0.09
CA ALA A 88 17.08 3.90 -0.76
C ALA A 88 15.69 4.46 -1.03
N LEU A 89 15.05 5.10 -0.05
CA LEU A 89 13.75 5.76 -0.21
C LEU A 89 13.80 6.82 -1.30
N GLY A 90 14.82 7.66 -1.34
CA GLY A 90 15.00 8.67 -2.40
C GLY A 90 15.08 8.04 -3.79
N LEU A 91 15.92 7.02 -3.96
CA LEU A 91 16.12 6.32 -5.23
C LEU A 91 14.88 5.55 -5.69
N ILE A 92 14.11 4.97 -4.76
CA ILE A 92 12.86 4.28 -5.07
C ILE A 92 11.78 5.29 -5.46
N ASN A 93 11.59 6.32 -4.64
CA ASN A 93 10.50 7.29 -4.83
C ASN A 93 10.62 8.10 -6.13
N GLU A 94 11.82 8.36 -6.63
CA GLU A 94 12.00 9.03 -7.92
C GLU A 94 11.49 8.21 -9.13
N GLN A 95 11.29 6.90 -8.96
CA GLN A 95 10.82 5.99 -10.01
C GLN A 95 9.31 5.77 -9.97
N LEU A 96 8.62 6.16 -8.89
CA LEU A 96 7.20 5.90 -8.69
C LEU A 96 6.34 6.91 -9.45
N TRP A 97 5.29 6.39 -10.12
CA TRP A 97 4.27 7.21 -10.77
C TRP A 97 3.14 7.59 -9.83
N ILE A 98 2.93 6.79 -8.78
CA ILE A 98 1.88 7.00 -7.79
C ILE A 98 2.42 6.67 -6.41
N GLY A 99 2.08 7.51 -5.44
CA GLY A 99 2.45 7.28 -4.04
C GLY A 99 3.95 7.40 -3.78
N HIS A 100 4.34 6.93 -2.61
CA HIS A 100 5.73 6.98 -2.17
C HIS A 100 5.95 6.05 -0.98
N PHE A 101 7.21 5.66 -0.75
CA PHE A 101 7.62 4.97 0.46
C PHE A 101 8.05 5.94 1.54
N GLU A 102 7.75 5.58 2.79
CA GLU A 102 8.13 6.32 3.98
C GLU A 102 8.76 5.39 5.02
N TRP A 103 9.58 5.98 5.86
CA TRP A 103 10.07 5.36 7.08
C TRP A 103 9.52 6.13 8.27
N TRP A 104 8.50 5.57 8.93
CA TRP A 104 7.79 6.27 9.98
C TRP A 104 8.59 6.39 11.27
N SER A 105 8.65 7.60 11.82
CA SER A 105 9.37 7.89 13.06
C SER A 105 8.67 7.32 14.29
N ALA A 106 7.37 7.12 14.24
CA ALA A 106 6.58 6.65 15.40
C ALA A 106 6.92 5.22 15.82
N ASP A 107 7.12 4.32 14.85
CA ASP A 107 7.31 2.89 15.11
C ASP A 107 8.40 2.24 14.23
N GLY A 108 9.05 3.04 13.37
CA GLY A 108 10.09 2.57 12.48
C GLY A 108 9.60 1.75 11.30
N ALA A 109 8.30 1.73 11.01
CA ALA A 109 7.76 0.98 9.89
C ALA A 109 8.18 1.58 8.55
N ILE A 110 8.57 0.71 7.61
CA ILE A 110 8.67 1.06 6.19
C ILE A 110 7.33 0.73 5.56
N LEU A 111 6.75 1.69 4.87
CA LEU A 111 5.43 1.58 4.28
C LEU A 111 5.34 2.35 2.96
N PHE A 112 4.42 1.92 2.12
CA PHE A 112 4.00 2.64 0.92
C PHE A 112 2.71 3.39 1.21
N ARG A 113 2.57 4.62 0.70
CA ARG A 113 1.36 5.44 0.85
C ARG A 113 0.98 6.11 -0.45
N HIS A 114 -0.31 6.06 -0.78
CA HIS A 114 -0.91 6.87 -1.85
C HIS A 114 -2.31 7.31 -1.47
N ALA A 115 -2.93 8.18 -2.29
CA ALA A 115 -4.26 8.67 -2.02
C ALA A 115 -5.04 8.91 -3.32
N ALA A 116 -6.36 8.85 -3.21
CA ALA A 116 -7.30 9.28 -4.23
C ALA A 116 -8.09 10.50 -3.72
N LEU A 117 -8.23 11.50 -4.59
CA LEU A 117 -9.03 12.70 -4.35
C LEU A 117 -10.38 12.57 -5.04
N PHE A 118 -11.42 13.03 -4.39
CA PHE A 118 -12.78 13.05 -4.93
C PHE A 118 -13.28 14.49 -5.05
N ASP A 119 -14.09 14.72 -6.08
CA ASP A 119 -14.74 16.00 -6.26
C ASP A 119 -15.70 16.30 -5.09
N SER A 120 -15.73 17.54 -4.64
CA SER A 120 -16.62 18.00 -3.57
C SER A 120 -18.09 18.03 -3.98
N ASP A 121 -18.36 18.18 -5.28
CA ASP A 121 -19.70 18.36 -5.85
C ASP A 121 -20.34 17.03 -6.27
N GLU A 122 -19.58 15.92 -6.23
CA GLU A 122 -20.03 14.59 -6.59
C GLU A 122 -20.02 13.63 -5.40
N GLU A 123 -20.80 12.55 -5.49
CA GLU A 123 -20.70 11.46 -4.50
C GLU A 123 -19.33 10.81 -4.57
N ALA A 124 -18.73 10.58 -3.40
CA ALA A 124 -17.45 9.88 -3.30
C ALA A 124 -17.67 8.39 -3.47
N SER A 125 -17.75 7.92 -4.70
CA SER A 125 -17.91 6.51 -5.02
C SER A 125 -16.74 5.97 -5.84
N LEU A 126 -16.37 4.72 -5.60
CA LEU A 126 -15.40 3.99 -6.39
C LEU A 126 -16.11 2.94 -7.24
N SER A 127 -15.71 2.78 -8.49
CA SER A 127 -16.04 1.57 -9.22
C SER A 127 -15.21 0.40 -8.71
N LEU A 128 -15.66 -0.83 -8.98
CA LEU A 128 -14.89 -2.03 -8.64
C LEU A 128 -13.50 -2.01 -9.29
N GLY A 129 -13.40 -1.56 -10.55
CA GLY A 129 -12.12 -1.45 -11.26
C GLY A 129 -11.19 -0.41 -10.65
N GLN A 130 -11.70 0.73 -10.19
CA GLN A 130 -10.92 1.74 -9.47
C GLN A 130 -10.45 1.22 -8.12
N THR A 131 -11.32 0.53 -7.37
CA THR A 131 -10.98 -0.10 -6.09
C THR A 131 -9.85 -1.10 -6.27
N GLN A 132 -9.97 -2.00 -7.24
CA GLN A 132 -8.91 -2.95 -7.58
C GLN A 132 -7.61 -2.24 -7.92
N ALA A 133 -7.63 -1.26 -8.81
CA ALA A 133 -6.41 -0.54 -9.23
C ALA A 133 -5.71 0.15 -8.04
N LEU A 134 -6.47 0.74 -7.10
CA LEU A 134 -5.92 1.40 -5.92
C LEU A 134 -5.28 0.39 -4.94
N VAL A 135 -5.93 -0.75 -4.75
CA VAL A 135 -5.42 -1.82 -3.88
C VAL A 135 -4.19 -2.49 -4.49
N ASP A 136 -4.27 -2.86 -5.77
CA ASP A 136 -3.17 -3.52 -6.49
C ASP A 136 -1.94 -2.60 -6.54
N ALA A 137 -2.11 -1.30 -6.79
CA ALA A 137 -0.99 -0.35 -6.79
C ALA A 137 -0.21 -0.36 -5.47
N ALA A 138 -0.90 -0.42 -4.33
CA ALA A 138 -0.24 -0.45 -3.02
C ALA A 138 0.53 -1.75 -2.79
N ILE A 139 -0.05 -2.89 -3.18
CA ILE A 139 0.56 -4.21 -3.01
C ILE A 139 1.72 -4.39 -3.98
N ASP A 140 1.53 -4.08 -5.26
CA ASP A 140 2.54 -4.26 -6.31
C ASP A 140 3.80 -3.44 -6.06
N GLU A 141 3.65 -2.20 -5.55
CA GLU A 141 4.83 -1.40 -5.20
C GLU A 141 5.57 -1.98 -3.99
N CYS A 142 4.86 -2.51 -2.99
CA CYS A 142 5.49 -3.23 -1.89
C CYS A 142 6.23 -4.48 -2.38
N GLU A 143 5.60 -5.32 -3.19
CA GLU A 143 6.21 -6.52 -3.78
C GLU A 143 7.45 -6.19 -4.60
N ARG A 144 7.38 -5.17 -5.45
CA ARG A 144 8.47 -4.74 -6.33
C ARG A 144 9.69 -4.25 -5.56
N HIS A 145 9.50 -3.50 -4.48
CA HIS A 145 10.59 -2.81 -3.79
C HIS A 145 11.03 -3.48 -2.49
N TYR A 146 10.30 -4.47 -1.98
CA TYR A 146 10.68 -5.21 -0.76
C TYR A 146 12.11 -5.77 -0.81
N PRO A 147 12.57 -6.40 -1.91
CA PRO A 147 13.94 -6.91 -2.01
C PRO A 147 15.00 -5.81 -1.88
N ALA A 148 14.74 -4.59 -2.34
CA ALA A 148 15.68 -3.48 -2.19
C ALA A 148 15.95 -3.18 -0.71
N PHE A 149 14.91 -3.14 0.11
CA PHE A 149 15.04 -2.95 1.55
C PHE A 149 15.78 -4.11 2.22
N GLN A 150 15.51 -5.36 1.81
CA GLN A 150 16.25 -6.53 2.31
C GLN A 150 17.74 -6.42 2.02
N PHE A 151 18.12 -6.05 0.79
CA PHE A 151 19.51 -5.93 0.39
C PHE A 151 20.23 -4.81 1.15
N VAL A 152 19.57 -3.68 1.40
CA VAL A 152 20.13 -2.56 2.17
C VAL A 152 20.29 -2.94 3.63
N LEU A 153 19.25 -3.51 4.25
CA LEU A 153 19.18 -3.68 5.70
C LEU A 153 19.93 -4.90 6.19
N TRP A 154 19.91 -5.98 5.41
CA TRP A 154 20.48 -7.28 5.82
C TRP A 154 21.53 -7.80 4.85
N GLY A 155 21.50 -7.37 3.60
CA GLY A 155 22.46 -7.78 2.59
C GLY A 155 23.73 -6.93 2.54
N GLY A 156 23.76 -5.79 3.22
CA GLY A 156 24.92 -4.87 3.24
C GLY A 156 25.23 -4.26 1.86
N LYS A 157 24.27 -4.25 0.92
CA LYS A 157 24.44 -3.62 -0.40
C LYS A 157 24.34 -2.11 -0.28
N ALA A 158 25.09 -1.40 -1.10
CA ALA A 158 24.88 0.03 -1.29
C ALA A 158 23.46 0.28 -1.86
N PRO A 159 22.74 1.33 -1.43
CA PRO A 159 21.36 1.57 -1.83
C PRO A 159 21.13 1.56 -3.34
N ALA A 160 21.99 2.19 -4.14
CA ALA A 160 21.87 2.19 -5.59
C ALA A 160 21.95 0.77 -6.21
N ASP A 161 22.82 -0.08 -5.69
CA ASP A 161 22.97 -1.46 -6.14
C ASP A 161 21.80 -2.33 -5.67
N ALA A 162 21.29 -2.08 -4.47
CA ALA A 162 20.14 -2.77 -3.91
C ALA A 162 18.87 -2.50 -4.73
N VAL A 163 18.61 -1.24 -5.05
CA VAL A 163 17.45 -0.84 -5.88
C VAL A 163 17.54 -1.44 -7.28
N ARG A 164 18.73 -1.40 -7.89
CA ARG A 164 18.93 -2.00 -9.22
C ARG A 164 18.75 -3.52 -9.20
N ALA A 165 19.24 -4.22 -8.18
CA ALA A 165 19.11 -5.66 -8.03
C ALA A 165 17.64 -6.08 -7.84
N ALA A 166 16.87 -5.34 -7.05
CA ALA A 166 15.45 -5.59 -6.82
C ALA A 166 14.64 -5.52 -8.13
N LEU A 167 14.92 -4.55 -9.00
CA LEU A 167 14.24 -4.43 -10.30
C LEU A 167 14.53 -5.61 -11.24
N ILE A 168 15.71 -6.22 -11.14
CA ILE A 168 16.06 -7.39 -11.94
C ILE A 168 15.33 -8.64 -11.42
N GLU A 169 15.25 -8.85 -10.13
CA GLU A 169 14.56 -9.99 -9.53
C GLU A 169 13.05 -9.96 -9.83
N THR A 170 12.41 -8.82 -9.73
CA THR A 170 10.98 -8.68 -10.02
C THR A 170 10.65 -8.82 -11.52
N ALA A 171 11.58 -8.49 -12.42
CA ALA A 171 11.40 -8.69 -13.86
C ALA A 171 11.60 -10.16 -14.30
N GLY A 172 12.25 -10.98 -13.48
CA GLY A 172 12.51 -12.39 -13.76
C GLY A 172 11.35 -13.34 -13.42
N GLU A 173 10.31 -12.86 -12.76
CA GLU A 173 9.13 -13.63 -12.36
C GLU A 173 7.93 -13.46 -13.32
N ALA A 174 8.10 -12.77 -14.44
CA ALA A 174 7.06 -12.54 -15.45
C ALA A 174 6.97 -13.69 -16.46
#